data_c613a905b496abf7d8410cbefd083aeb
#
_entry.id   c613a905b496abf7d8410cbefd083aeb
#
_cell.length_a   1.000
_cell.length_b   1.000
_cell.length_c   1.000
_cell.angle_alpha   90.00
_cell.angle_beta   90.00
_cell.angle_gamma   90.00
#
_symmetry.space_group_name_H-M   'P 1'
#
loop_
_entity.id
_entity.type
_entity.pdbx_description
1 polymer ?
#
loop_
_entity_poly.entity_id
_entity_poly.type
_entity_poly.pdbx_seq_one_letter_code
_entity_poly.pdbx_strand_id
1 'polypeptide(L)'
;MAMMLTPKPGARMRRREILGVLAGAAACTLVARAQSKAAPVARVMEQDGVAGKLDSLFQQAQQLGAPEAAIKRAVAISRQPIFSKKDALGVFDISQPSANMRFYLLDFKSGEVTAHFAAHGRTNGPNAKATKFKGFQRDLDMVPLGPLKTVPAPPEVMAHYSTIVDRYDKTVYRNMIVAALEGVAPYNRYINHTPPFKWVIHPNWYTTAGYRAKNNGMLGRSNGCITVDPAENNKIITRLQGALVYVTVGDAPIEQYL
;
A
#
# COMPACT_ATOMS: atom_id res chain seq x y z
N MET A 1 -37.44 -18.81 -39.48
CA MET A 1 -37.02 -20.10 -40.06
C MET A 1 -35.72 -20.49 -39.38
N ALA A 2 -35.83 -21.36 -38.38
CA ALA A 2 -34.76 -21.76 -37.49
C ALA A 2 -34.02 -22.96 -38.07
N MET A 3 -32.71 -22.99 -37.95
CA MET A 3 -31.93 -24.20 -38.14
C MET A 3 -31.02 -24.42 -36.93
N MET A 4 -31.45 -25.35 -36.09
CA MET A 4 -30.63 -25.97 -35.06
C MET A 4 -29.64 -26.94 -35.71
N LEU A 5 -28.37 -26.87 -35.28
CA LEU A 5 -27.38 -27.92 -35.52
C LEU A 5 -26.93 -28.52 -34.20
N THR A 6 -27.26 -29.77 -33.99
CA THR A 6 -26.86 -30.64 -32.88
C THR A 6 -25.45 -31.20 -33.10
N PRO A 7 -24.65 -31.41 -32.06
CA PRO A 7 -23.36 -32.10 -32.20
C PRO A 7 -23.50 -33.63 -32.06
N LYS A 8 -22.73 -34.36 -32.86
CA LYS A 8 -22.60 -35.84 -32.84
C LYS A 8 -21.68 -36.28 -31.67
N PRO A 9 -21.96 -37.45 -31.09
CA PRO A 9 -21.10 -38.08 -30.09
C PRO A 9 -20.14 -39.11 -30.72
N GLY A 10 -18.97 -39.32 -30.08
CA GLY A 10 -18.29 -40.59 -30.09
C GLY A 10 -16.91 -40.63 -30.73
N ALA A 11 -15.87 -40.60 -29.89
CA ALA A 11 -14.61 -41.30 -30.17
C ALA A 11 -14.05 -41.89 -28.87
N ARG A 12 -14.20 -43.21 -28.73
CA ARG A 12 -13.49 -44.03 -27.74
C ARG A 12 -12.05 -44.13 -28.07
N MET A 13 -11.15 -43.79 -27.17
CA MET A 13 -9.71 -44.13 -27.30
C MET A 13 -9.38 -45.30 -26.38
N ARG A 14 -8.73 -46.30 -27.01
CA ARG A 14 -8.35 -47.60 -26.45
C ARG A 14 -7.13 -47.49 -25.53
N ARG A 15 -7.25 -48.17 -24.37
CA ARG A 15 -6.07 -48.55 -23.56
C ARG A 15 -5.10 -49.43 -24.37
N ARG A 16 -3.81 -49.14 -24.29
CA ARG A 16 -2.75 -50.09 -24.55
C ARG A 16 -1.79 -50.08 -23.34
N GLU A 17 -1.84 -51.19 -22.66
CA GLU A 17 -0.83 -51.61 -21.69
C GLU A 17 0.49 -51.87 -22.39
N ILE A 18 1.59 -51.43 -21.81
CA ILE A 18 2.89 -52.00 -22.03
C ILE A 18 3.57 -52.17 -20.67
N LEU A 19 3.71 -53.45 -20.27
CA LEU A 19 4.61 -53.94 -19.24
C LEU A 19 6.05 -53.89 -19.79
N GLY A 20 7.00 -53.56 -18.96
CA GLY A 20 8.39 -53.88 -19.26
C GLY A 20 9.44 -53.22 -18.37
N VAL A 21 9.91 -54.01 -17.43
CA VAL A 21 11.28 -54.21 -16.94
C VAL A 21 11.88 -53.27 -15.93
N LEU A 22 12.05 -53.84 -14.73
CA LEU A 22 12.98 -53.47 -13.65
C LEU A 22 14.44 -53.41 -14.11
N ALA A 23 15.13 -52.34 -13.79
CA ALA A 23 16.57 -52.36 -13.51
C ALA A 23 16.89 -51.22 -12.55
N GLY A 24 17.50 -51.60 -11.42
CA GLY A 24 17.82 -50.67 -10.34
C GLY A 24 19.03 -49.78 -10.66
N ALA A 25 18.97 -48.58 -10.14
CA ALA A 25 20.11 -47.76 -9.81
C ALA A 25 19.73 -46.86 -8.65
N ALA A 26 20.37 -47.06 -7.50
CA ALA A 26 20.28 -46.15 -6.39
C ALA A 26 20.89 -44.81 -6.79
N ALA A 27 20.02 -43.81 -7.02
CA ALA A 27 20.43 -42.42 -7.16
C ALA A 27 20.07 -41.73 -5.86
N CYS A 28 21.07 -41.40 -5.05
CA CYS A 28 20.98 -40.44 -3.97
C CYS A 28 20.38 -39.15 -4.47
N THR A 29 19.09 -38.95 -4.24
CA THR A 29 18.46 -37.65 -4.38
C THR A 29 18.95 -36.75 -3.23
N LEU A 30 19.97 -35.98 -3.49
CA LEU A 30 20.26 -34.75 -2.78
C LEU A 30 19.04 -33.84 -2.95
N VAL A 31 18.13 -33.88 -1.97
CA VAL A 31 17.16 -32.83 -1.76
C VAL A 31 17.97 -31.60 -1.38
N ALA A 32 18.33 -30.81 -2.36
CA ALA A 32 18.78 -29.45 -2.14
C ALA A 32 17.60 -28.69 -1.49
N ARG A 33 17.61 -28.71 -0.16
CA ARG A 33 16.82 -27.82 0.67
C ARG A 33 17.22 -26.41 0.23
N ALA A 34 16.41 -25.78 -0.60
CA ALA A 34 16.44 -24.36 -0.82
C ALA A 34 16.13 -23.72 0.54
N GLN A 35 17.14 -23.63 1.37
CA GLN A 35 17.14 -22.66 2.46
C GLN A 35 17.02 -21.32 1.76
N SER A 36 15.81 -20.75 1.79
CA SER A 36 15.61 -19.35 1.52
C SER A 36 16.60 -18.64 2.46
N LYS A 37 17.71 -18.22 1.88
CA LYS A 37 18.60 -17.30 2.54
C LYS A 37 17.75 -16.05 2.78
N ALA A 38 17.09 -15.98 3.94
CA ALA A 38 16.74 -14.73 4.54
C ALA A 38 18.07 -13.98 4.66
N ALA A 39 18.39 -13.27 3.60
CA ALA A 39 19.63 -12.53 3.50
C ALA A 39 19.67 -11.48 4.62
N PRO A 40 20.83 -11.12 5.06
CA PRO A 40 21.17 -10.58 6.35
C PRO A 40 20.69 -9.13 6.49
N VAL A 41 19.41 -8.92 6.77
CA VAL A 41 18.93 -7.63 7.27
C VAL A 41 19.63 -7.30 8.59
N ALA A 42 19.92 -8.30 9.41
CA ALA A 42 20.68 -8.14 10.67
C ALA A 42 22.12 -7.62 10.46
N ARG A 43 22.82 -8.06 9.41
CA ARG A 43 24.24 -7.72 9.23
C ARG A 43 24.55 -6.30 8.74
N VAL A 44 23.59 -5.64 8.09
CA VAL A 44 23.75 -4.23 7.64
C VAL A 44 23.41 -3.24 8.75
N MET A 45 22.78 -3.69 9.83
CA MET A 45 22.28 -2.85 10.92
C MET A 45 23.20 -2.81 12.16
N GLU A 46 24.27 -3.56 12.16
CA GLU A 46 25.26 -3.57 13.28
C GLU A 46 26.30 -2.44 13.19
N GLN A 47 26.28 -1.62 12.13
CA GLN A 47 27.17 -0.48 12.03
C GLN A 47 26.48 0.79 12.54
N ASP A 48 26.95 1.28 13.66
CA ASP A 48 26.85 2.66 14.15
C ASP A 48 25.46 3.19 14.57
N GLY A 49 24.95 2.78 15.72
CA GLY A 49 23.83 3.47 16.38
C GLY A 49 22.49 3.40 15.63
N VAL A 50 22.42 2.73 14.47
CA VAL A 50 21.23 2.60 13.62
C VAL A 50 20.25 1.59 14.22
N ALA A 51 20.73 0.52 14.87
CA ALA A 51 19.88 -0.48 15.48
C ALA A 51 19.02 0.12 16.61
N GLY A 52 19.63 0.87 17.52
CA GLY A 52 18.92 1.52 18.62
C GLY A 52 17.89 2.56 18.16
N LYS A 53 18.18 3.27 17.04
CA LYS A 53 17.22 4.20 16.44
C LYS A 53 16.01 3.48 15.84
N LEU A 54 16.21 2.32 15.23
CA LEU A 54 15.10 1.53 14.67
C LEU A 54 14.19 0.95 15.76
N ASP A 55 14.77 0.44 16.84
CA ASP A 55 14.00 -0.06 17.98
C ASP A 55 13.14 1.05 18.60
N SER A 56 13.70 2.25 18.76
CA SER A 56 12.95 3.43 19.21
C SER A 56 11.80 3.78 18.26
N LEU A 57 12.03 3.76 16.93
CA LEU A 57 10.98 4.02 15.94
C LEU A 57 9.88 2.95 15.98
N PHE A 58 10.25 1.67 16.15
CA PHE A 58 9.26 0.60 16.30
C PHE A 58 8.41 0.78 17.56
N GLN A 59 9.04 1.11 18.70
CA GLN A 59 8.31 1.39 19.94
C GLN A 59 7.36 2.58 19.80
N GLN A 60 7.81 3.69 19.21
CA GLN A 60 6.95 4.85 18.94
C GLN A 60 5.76 4.48 18.03
N ALA A 61 6.02 3.72 16.94
CA ALA A 61 4.99 3.27 16.03
C ALA A 61 3.92 2.41 16.74
N GLN A 62 4.34 1.47 17.59
CA GLN A 62 3.46 0.64 18.39
C GLN A 62 2.63 1.46 19.38
N GLN A 63 3.22 2.43 20.07
CA GLN A 63 2.51 3.33 20.98
C GLN A 63 1.43 4.15 20.26
N LEU A 64 1.64 4.46 18.98
CA LEU A 64 0.67 5.12 18.12
C LEU A 64 -0.37 4.15 17.49
N GLY A 65 -0.28 2.85 17.79
CA GLY A 65 -1.20 1.83 17.28
C GLY A 65 -0.90 1.33 15.87
N ALA A 66 0.33 1.52 15.38
CA ALA A 66 0.74 1.01 14.07
C ALA A 66 0.90 -0.52 14.10
N PRO A 67 0.54 -1.23 13.02
CA PRO A 67 0.70 -2.69 12.94
C PRO A 67 2.19 -3.06 12.82
N GLU A 68 2.69 -3.81 13.79
CA GLU A 68 4.13 -4.09 13.96
C GLU A 68 4.72 -4.84 12.77
N ALA A 69 4.06 -5.93 12.35
CA ALA A 69 4.57 -6.75 11.25
C ALA A 69 4.53 -5.98 9.92
N ALA A 70 3.55 -5.08 9.72
CA ALA A 70 3.49 -4.22 8.54
C ALA A 70 4.61 -3.18 8.54
N ILE A 71 4.93 -2.56 9.68
CA ILE A 71 6.06 -1.64 9.81
C ILE A 71 7.37 -2.35 9.48
N LYS A 72 7.62 -3.54 10.05
CA LYS A 72 8.83 -4.33 9.77
C LYS A 72 8.96 -4.67 8.28
N ARG A 73 7.86 -5.08 7.64
CA ARG A 73 7.83 -5.32 6.18
C ARG A 73 8.13 -4.04 5.38
N ALA A 74 7.51 -2.92 5.74
CA ALA A 74 7.73 -1.65 5.07
C ALA A 74 9.20 -1.19 5.18
N VAL A 75 9.82 -1.31 6.35
CA VAL A 75 11.25 -1.00 6.55
C VAL A 75 12.13 -1.88 5.66
N ALA A 76 11.87 -3.18 5.59
CA ALA A 76 12.64 -4.07 4.71
C ALA A 76 12.49 -3.70 3.23
N ILE A 77 11.27 -3.40 2.78
CA ILE A 77 10.98 -3.01 1.38
C ILE A 77 11.60 -1.66 1.05
N SER A 78 11.59 -0.68 1.95
CA SER A 78 12.11 0.66 1.71
C SER A 78 13.59 0.71 1.36
N ARG A 79 14.36 -0.35 1.69
CA ARG A 79 15.78 -0.49 1.36
C ARG A 79 16.04 -0.84 -0.10
N GLN A 80 15.04 -1.24 -0.85
CA GLN A 80 15.20 -1.60 -2.26
C GLN A 80 15.67 -0.41 -3.10
N PRO A 81 16.48 -0.64 -4.15
CA PRO A 81 17.07 0.44 -4.99
C PRO A 81 16.03 1.32 -5.70
N ILE A 82 14.81 0.80 -5.90
CA ILE A 82 13.73 1.54 -6.57
C ILE A 82 13.31 2.81 -5.84
N PHE A 83 13.51 2.87 -4.51
CA PHE A 83 13.22 4.06 -3.71
C PHE A 83 14.46 4.96 -3.66
N SER A 84 14.32 6.19 -4.17
CA SER A 84 15.41 7.17 -4.14
C SER A 84 15.60 7.78 -2.75
N LYS A 85 14.55 7.84 -1.95
CA LYS A 85 14.57 8.31 -0.57
C LYS A 85 14.36 7.14 0.40
N LYS A 86 15.33 6.98 1.31
CA LYS A 86 15.37 5.87 2.28
C LYS A 86 15.38 6.34 3.74
N ASP A 87 15.35 7.64 3.96
CA ASP A 87 15.35 8.28 5.28
C ASP A 87 13.94 8.57 5.82
N ALA A 88 12.90 8.17 5.08
CA ALA A 88 11.51 8.21 5.52
C ALA A 88 10.68 7.13 4.80
N LEU A 89 9.58 6.73 5.40
CA LEU A 89 8.53 5.94 4.77
C LEU A 89 7.16 6.22 5.38
N GLY A 90 6.10 5.94 4.63
CA GLY A 90 4.72 5.97 5.11
C GLY A 90 4.15 4.56 5.23
N VAL A 91 3.33 4.32 6.26
CA VAL A 91 2.50 3.11 6.37
C VAL A 91 1.06 3.52 6.55
N PHE A 92 0.18 3.07 5.67
CA PHE A 92 -1.25 3.33 5.74
C PHE A 92 -2.02 2.05 6.06
N ASP A 93 -2.51 1.92 7.30
CA ASP A 93 -3.36 0.82 7.70
C ASP A 93 -4.83 1.14 7.42
N ILE A 94 -5.34 0.66 6.30
CA ILE A 94 -6.73 0.90 5.90
C ILE A 94 -7.74 0.05 6.67
N SER A 95 -7.30 -0.91 7.48
CA SER A 95 -8.19 -1.75 8.31
C SER A 95 -8.72 -1.03 9.53
N GLN A 96 -8.04 0.00 10.01
CA GLN A 96 -8.48 0.77 11.15
C GLN A 96 -9.67 1.68 10.82
N PRO A 97 -10.49 2.04 11.82
CA PRO A 97 -11.52 3.06 11.66
C PRO A 97 -10.97 4.37 11.11
N SER A 98 -11.75 5.06 10.28
CA SER A 98 -11.31 6.34 9.69
C SER A 98 -11.23 7.47 10.71
N ALA A 99 -11.86 7.31 11.87
CA ALA A 99 -11.75 8.23 12.99
C ALA A 99 -10.40 8.14 13.72
N ASN A 100 -9.58 7.13 13.42
CA ASN A 100 -8.25 6.97 13.98
C ASN A 100 -7.20 7.61 13.07
N MET A 101 -6.11 8.07 13.66
CA MET A 101 -4.89 8.36 12.92
C MET A 101 -4.25 7.03 12.52
N ARG A 102 -4.27 6.70 11.23
CA ARG A 102 -3.91 5.39 10.68
C ARG A 102 -2.92 5.45 9.51
N PHE A 103 -2.39 6.63 9.24
CA PHE A 103 -1.26 6.85 8.36
C PHE A 103 -0.06 7.24 9.20
N TYR A 104 0.95 6.39 9.24
CA TYR A 104 2.15 6.54 10.05
C TYR A 104 3.30 6.99 9.16
N LEU A 105 3.92 8.11 9.50
CA LEU A 105 5.14 8.61 8.87
C LEU A 105 6.32 8.30 9.78
N LEU A 106 7.21 7.43 9.32
CA LEU A 106 8.47 7.12 9.99
C LEU A 106 9.57 7.97 9.35
N ASP A 107 10.21 8.79 10.15
CA ASP A 107 11.33 9.63 9.74
C ASP A 107 12.63 9.14 10.39
N PHE A 108 13.44 8.40 9.63
CA PHE A 108 14.71 7.85 10.12
C PHE A 108 15.77 8.92 10.34
N LYS A 109 15.61 10.12 9.75
CA LYS A 109 16.54 11.23 9.93
C LYS A 109 16.34 11.89 11.29
N SER A 110 15.11 12.24 11.64
CA SER A 110 14.78 12.81 12.95
C SER A 110 14.69 11.76 14.06
N GLY A 111 14.39 10.50 13.72
CA GLY A 111 14.10 9.45 14.70
C GLY A 111 12.69 9.53 15.27
N GLU A 112 11.76 10.12 14.53
CA GLU A 112 10.37 10.35 14.95
C GLU A 112 9.38 9.51 14.14
N VAL A 113 8.30 9.08 14.81
CA VAL A 113 7.11 8.55 14.16
C VAL A 113 5.93 9.46 14.46
N THR A 114 5.21 9.85 13.42
CA THR A 114 3.96 10.62 13.57
C THR A 114 2.80 9.88 12.94
N ALA A 115 1.62 9.99 13.56
CA ALA A 115 0.39 9.42 13.03
C ALA A 115 -0.53 10.53 12.50
N HIS A 116 -1.21 10.25 11.39
CA HIS A 116 -2.02 11.22 10.67
C HIS A 116 -3.37 10.61 10.27
N PHE A 117 -4.37 11.47 10.15
CA PHE A 117 -5.65 11.09 9.55
C PHE A 117 -5.50 10.89 8.04
N ALA A 118 -6.01 9.76 7.54
CA ALA A 118 -6.03 9.48 6.10
C ALA A 118 -7.32 8.77 5.69
N ALA A 119 -7.96 9.28 4.63
CA ALA A 119 -9.16 8.68 4.06
C ALA A 119 -8.79 7.61 3.02
N HIS A 120 -9.62 6.57 2.95
CA HIS A 120 -9.55 5.50 1.96
C HIS A 120 -10.50 5.75 0.78
N GLY A 121 -10.42 4.93 -0.26
CA GLY A 121 -11.28 4.99 -1.43
C GLY A 121 -12.73 4.56 -1.12
N ARG A 122 -13.70 5.13 -1.83
CA ARG A 122 -15.13 4.84 -1.59
C ARG A 122 -15.50 3.37 -1.83
N THR A 123 -14.82 2.69 -2.73
CA THR A 123 -15.05 1.26 -2.99
C THR A 123 -14.42 0.36 -1.93
N ASN A 124 -13.47 0.87 -1.12
CA ASN A 124 -12.98 0.13 0.05
C ASN A 124 -14.07 -0.08 1.11
N GLY A 125 -15.13 0.74 1.17
CA GLY A 125 -16.20 0.58 2.14
C GLY A 125 -16.85 1.89 2.60
N PRO A 126 -17.63 1.85 3.69
CA PRO A 126 -18.28 3.04 4.25
C PRO A 126 -17.25 4.00 4.89
N ASN A 127 -17.68 5.24 5.17
CA ASN A 127 -16.80 6.28 5.76
C ASN A 127 -16.12 5.82 7.06
N ALA A 128 -16.83 5.06 7.88
CA ALA A 128 -16.33 4.65 9.19
C ALA A 128 -15.13 3.71 9.12
N LYS A 129 -15.16 2.75 8.20
CA LYS A 129 -14.11 1.71 8.09
C LYS A 129 -14.10 1.07 6.71
N ALA A 130 -12.92 0.80 6.18
CA ALA A 130 -12.78 -0.05 5.00
C ALA A 130 -13.14 -1.50 5.32
N THR A 131 -13.86 -2.15 4.42
CA THR A 131 -14.34 -3.53 4.52
C THR A 131 -13.96 -4.39 3.32
N LYS A 132 -13.43 -3.77 2.26
CA LYS A 132 -12.98 -4.42 1.02
C LYS A 132 -11.52 -4.07 0.76
N PHE A 133 -10.70 -5.09 0.57
CA PHE A 133 -9.24 -4.99 0.52
C PHE A 133 -8.62 -5.68 -0.69
N LYS A 134 -9.34 -5.86 -1.79
CA LYS A 134 -8.81 -6.60 -2.94
C LYS A 134 -7.69 -5.82 -3.63
N GLY A 135 -6.54 -6.46 -3.76
CA GLY A 135 -5.35 -5.87 -4.37
C GLY A 135 -5.35 -5.85 -5.89
N PHE A 136 -6.06 -6.78 -6.55
CA PHE A 136 -5.96 -7.05 -7.99
C PHE A 136 -7.01 -6.38 -8.87
N GLN A 137 -8.01 -5.73 -8.32
CA GLN A 137 -9.08 -5.21 -9.16
C GLN A 137 -8.75 -3.81 -9.66
N ARG A 138 -8.93 -3.60 -10.95
CA ARG A 138 -8.97 -2.30 -11.63
C ARG A 138 -10.10 -1.39 -11.11
N ASP A 139 -10.51 -1.59 -9.86
CA ASP A 139 -11.46 -0.69 -9.23
C ASP A 139 -10.76 0.62 -8.92
N LEU A 140 -11.04 1.55 -9.78
CA LEU A 140 -10.42 2.85 -9.80
C LEU A 140 -10.70 3.69 -8.54
N ASP A 141 -11.64 3.29 -7.70
CA ASP A 141 -12.03 4.00 -6.49
C ASP A 141 -11.57 3.29 -5.20
N MET A 142 -10.63 2.35 -5.33
CA MET A 142 -10.02 1.62 -4.22
C MET A 142 -8.55 2.02 -4.05
N VAL A 143 -8.11 2.21 -2.82
CA VAL A 143 -6.69 2.39 -2.52
C VAL A 143 -5.94 1.10 -2.82
N PRO A 144 -4.87 1.13 -3.63
CA PRO A 144 -4.08 -0.06 -3.93
C PRO A 144 -3.34 -0.55 -2.69
N LEU A 145 -3.29 -1.87 -2.47
CA LEU A 145 -2.53 -2.46 -1.38
C LEU A 145 -1.05 -2.63 -1.75
N GLY A 146 -0.22 -2.72 -0.71
CA GLY A 146 1.19 -3.06 -0.82
C GLY A 146 2.12 -1.88 -1.02
N PRO A 147 3.33 -2.13 -1.57
CA PRO A 147 4.35 -1.10 -1.73
C PRO A 147 4.04 -0.16 -2.89
N LEU A 148 3.98 1.12 -2.59
CA LEU A 148 3.81 2.22 -3.54
C LEU A 148 5.01 3.15 -3.43
N LYS A 149 5.52 3.63 -4.56
CA LYS A 149 6.55 4.67 -4.61
C LYS A 149 5.88 6.01 -4.86
N THR A 150 6.27 7.01 -4.09
CA THR A 150 5.84 8.39 -4.36
C THR A 150 6.72 9.00 -5.44
N VAL A 151 6.10 9.68 -6.38
CA VAL A 151 6.75 10.43 -7.46
C VAL A 151 6.13 11.83 -7.58
N PRO A 152 6.81 12.80 -8.20
CA PRO A 152 6.22 14.11 -8.45
C PRO A 152 4.91 13.97 -9.24
N ALA A 153 3.87 14.67 -8.80
CA ALA A 153 2.63 14.73 -9.55
C ALA A 153 2.76 15.73 -10.73
N PRO A 154 2.06 15.50 -11.86
CA PRO A 154 2.04 16.44 -12.96
C PRO A 154 1.45 17.81 -12.56
N PRO A 155 1.83 18.90 -13.26
CA PRO A 155 1.36 20.25 -12.94
C PRO A 155 -0.15 20.40 -12.90
N GLU A 156 -0.88 19.75 -13.79
CA GLU A 156 -2.35 19.79 -13.86
C GLU A 156 -3.00 19.13 -12.65
N VAL A 157 -2.42 18.02 -12.14
CA VAL A 157 -2.87 17.36 -10.93
C VAL A 157 -2.55 18.21 -9.70
N MET A 158 -1.35 18.81 -9.66
CA MET A 158 -0.96 19.76 -8.62
C MET A 158 -1.91 20.95 -8.55
N ALA A 159 -2.25 21.54 -9.71
CA ALA A 159 -3.16 22.70 -9.80
C ALA A 159 -4.55 22.38 -9.25
N HIS A 160 -5.07 21.16 -9.52
CA HIS A 160 -6.40 20.74 -9.06
C HIS A 160 -6.52 20.72 -7.52
N TYR A 161 -5.45 20.40 -6.82
CA TYR A 161 -5.43 20.29 -5.34
C TYR A 161 -4.72 21.46 -4.64
N SER A 162 -4.30 22.50 -5.37
CA SER A 162 -3.49 23.60 -4.84
C SER A 162 -4.16 24.42 -3.73
N THR A 163 -5.50 24.43 -3.71
CA THR A 163 -6.29 25.15 -2.70
C THR A 163 -7.44 24.29 -2.23
N ILE A 164 -7.52 24.10 -0.92
CA ILE A 164 -8.61 23.39 -0.25
C ILE A 164 -9.31 24.35 0.70
N VAL A 165 -10.63 24.35 0.67
CA VAL A 165 -11.47 25.14 1.59
C VAL A 165 -12.26 24.17 2.46
N ASP A 166 -12.11 24.27 3.77
CA ASP A 166 -12.98 23.57 4.69
C ASP A 166 -14.42 24.09 4.52
N ARG A 167 -15.35 23.17 4.31
CA ARG A 167 -16.75 23.53 4.06
C ARG A 167 -17.49 23.99 5.29
N TYR A 168 -16.99 23.67 6.48
CA TYR A 168 -17.62 23.93 7.76
C TYR A 168 -17.08 25.19 8.46
N ASP A 169 -15.78 25.28 8.66
CA ASP A 169 -15.16 26.44 9.35
C ASP A 169 -14.59 27.49 8.38
N LYS A 170 -14.66 27.21 7.05
CA LYS A 170 -14.19 28.10 5.97
C LYS A 170 -12.68 28.34 5.95
N THR A 171 -11.90 27.59 6.71
CA THR A 171 -10.43 27.65 6.62
C THR A 171 -9.96 27.37 5.20
N VAL A 172 -9.04 28.19 4.70
CA VAL A 172 -8.49 28.10 3.36
C VAL A 172 -7.03 27.63 3.46
N TYR A 173 -6.76 26.44 2.91
CA TYR A 173 -5.42 25.88 2.78
C TYR A 173 -4.90 26.14 1.37
N ARG A 174 -3.77 26.82 1.23
CA ARG A 174 -3.18 27.22 -0.06
C ARG A 174 -1.84 26.57 -0.29
N ASN A 175 -1.38 26.56 -1.53
CA ASN A 175 -0.07 26.01 -1.92
C ASN A 175 0.07 24.54 -1.51
N MET A 176 -1.02 23.79 -1.62
CA MET A 176 -1.01 22.37 -1.33
C MET A 176 -0.25 21.61 -2.40
N ILE A 177 0.58 20.69 -1.98
CA ILE A 177 1.34 19.80 -2.87
C ILE A 177 0.69 18.43 -2.96
N VAL A 178 1.02 17.68 -4.02
CA VAL A 178 0.47 16.35 -4.31
C VAL A 178 1.64 15.44 -4.67
N ALA A 179 1.57 14.18 -4.27
CA ALA A 179 2.48 13.14 -4.76
C ALA A 179 1.70 12.10 -5.56
N ALA A 180 2.16 11.78 -6.74
CA ALA A 180 1.63 10.63 -7.49
C ALA A 180 2.18 9.32 -6.92
N LEU A 181 1.45 8.22 -7.13
CA LEU A 181 1.78 6.90 -6.62
C LEU A 181 2.05 5.94 -7.78
N GLU A 182 3.16 5.22 -7.70
CA GLU A 182 3.52 4.12 -8.60
C GLU A 182 3.50 2.80 -7.84
N GLY A 183 2.86 1.77 -8.40
CA GLY A 183 2.88 0.42 -7.88
C GLY A 183 4.23 -0.25 -8.10
N VAL A 184 4.80 -0.84 -7.05
CA VAL A 184 6.12 -1.48 -7.09
C VAL A 184 6.00 -2.99 -7.25
N ALA A 185 5.00 -3.61 -6.64
CA ALA A 185 4.77 -5.05 -6.72
C ALA A 185 4.00 -5.44 -8.00
N PRO A 186 4.18 -6.67 -8.52
CA PRO A 186 3.48 -7.12 -9.73
C PRO A 186 1.95 -6.91 -9.66
N TYR A 187 1.35 -7.12 -8.49
CA TYR A 187 -0.09 -7.02 -8.28
C TYR A 187 -0.64 -5.59 -8.22
N ASN A 188 0.20 -4.57 -8.02
CA ASN A 188 -0.25 -3.18 -8.00
C ASN A 188 0.35 -2.31 -9.11
N ARG A 189 1.17 -2.88 -10.02
CA ARG A 189 1.74 -2.15 -11.17
C ARG A 189 0.70 -1.65 -12.16
N TYR A 190 -0.53 -2.15 -12.13
CA TYR A 190 -1.60 -1.67 -13.00
C TYR A 190 -1.87 -0.17 -12.83
N ILE A 191 -1.55 0.40 -11.67
CA ILE A 191 -1.76 1.84 -11.43
C ILE A 191 -0.79 2.71 -12.25
N ASN A 192 0.35 2.17 -12.68
CA ASN A 192 1.37 2.91 -13.43
C ASN A 192 0.95 3.21 -14.88
N HIS A 193 -0.05 2.49 -15.39
CA HIS A 193 -0.51 2.56 -16.78
C HIS A 193 -1.87 3.24 -16.94
N THR A 194 -2.41 3.80 -15.87
CA THR A 194 -3.72 4.46 -15.89
C THR A 194 -3.52 5.97 -15.99
N PRO A 195 -3.67 6.58 -17.17
CA PRO A 195 -3.62 8.04 -17.31
C PRO A 195 -4.92 8.69 -16.80
N PRO A 196 -4.85 9.95 -16.36
CA PRO A 196 -3.70 10.64 -15.81
C PRO A 196 -3.62 10.40 -14.30
N PHE A 197 -2.50 9.86 -13.80
CA PHE A 197 -2.12 9.74 -12.37
C PHE A 197 -3.30 9.69 -11.39
N LYS A 198 -4.11 8.62 -11.52
CA LYS A 198 -5.36 8.53 -10.78
C LYS A 198 -5.15 8.33 -9.28
N TRP A 199 -4.05 7.67 -8.91
CA TRP A 199 -3.71 7.42 -7.51
C TRP A 199 -2.64 8.39 -7.05
N VAL A 200 -3.03 9.25 -6.12
CA VAL A 200 -2.18 10.28 -5.56
C VAL A 200 -2.36 10.33 -4.04
N ILE A 201 -1.39 10.93 -3.35
CA ILE A 201 -1.58 11.45 -2.00
C ILE A 201 -1.92 12.92 -2.16
N HIS A 202 -3.07 13.34 -1.62
CA HIS A 202 -3.54 14.73 -1.76
C HIS A 202 -4.37 15.17 -0.55
N PRO A 203 -4.52 16.49 -0.30
CA PRO A 203 -5.42 17.01 0.71
C PRO A 203 -6.87 17.06 0.20
N ASN A 204 -7.84 17.05 1.10
CA ASN A 204 -9.23 17.39 0.73
C ASN A 204 -10.03 17.87 1.93
N TRP A 205 -11.12 18.60 1.69
CA TRP A 205 -12.00 19.18 2.69
C TRP A 205 -12.66 18.13 3.61
N TYR A 206 -12.89 16.90 3.12
CA TYR A 206 -13.50 15.82 3.91
C TYR A 206 -12.53 15.09 4.85
N THR A 207 -11.32 15.61 5.01
CA THR A 207 -10.33 15.14 6.00
C THR A 207 -9.96 16.22 7.01
N THR A 208 -10.49 17.44 6.88
CA THR A 208 -10.21 18.57 7.76
C THR A 208 -10.78 18.36 9.18
N ALA A 209 -10.29 19.12 10.14
CA ALA A 209 -10.79 19.11 11.51
C ALA A 209 -12.27 19.51 11.57
N GLY A 210 -12.68 20.51 10.78
CA GLY A 210 -14.07 20.94 10.69
C GLY A 210 -15.01 19.83 10.19
N TYR A 211 -14.57 19.07 9.18
CA TYR A 211 -15.33 17.91 8.70
C TYR A 211 -15.45 16.83 9.78
N ARG A 212 -14.34 16.44 10.43
CA ARG A 212 -14.33 15.42 11.48
C ARG A 212 -15.25 15.78 12.64
N ALA A 213 -15.23 17.03 13.09
CA ALA A 213 -16.09 17.51 14.16
C ALA A 213 -17.59 17.33 13.88
N LYS A 214 -18.00 17.45 12.59
CA LYS A 214 -19.40 17.27 12.16
C LYS A 214 -19.78 15.83 11.81
N ASN A 215 -18.80 14.91 11.76
CA ASN A 215 -19.01 13.52 11.30
C ASN A 215 -18.52 12.49 12.34
N ASN A 216 -18.66 12.78 13.63
CA ASN A 216 -18.26 11.89 14.74
C ASN A 216 -16.80 11.41 14.63
N GLY A 217 -15.89 12.30 14.24
CA GLY A 217 -14.48 11.98 14.01
C GLY A 217 -14.17 11.30 12.70
N MET A 218 -15.16 10.77 11.99
CA MET A 218 -14.95 10.03 10.74
C MET A 218 -14.53 10.95 9.58
N LEU A 219 -13.74 10.38 8.66
CA LEU A 219 -13.36 11.01 7.41
C LEU A 219 -14.36 10.68 6.29
N GLY A 220 -14.34 11.50 5.22
CA GLY A 220 -14.95 11.12 3.96
C GLY A 220 -14.15 10.04 3.22
N ARG A 221 -14.43 9.89 1.92
CA ARG A 221 -13.80 8.87 1.05
C ARG A 221 -13.34 9.49 -0.25
N SER A 222 -12.22 9.00 -0.77
CA SER A 222 -11.65 9.39 -2.05
C SER A 222 -12.19 8.52 -3.20
N ASN A 223 -11.75 8.83 -4.41
CA ASN A 223 -11.90 7.98 -5.58
C ASN A 223 -10.67 7.07 -5.78
N GLY A 224 -10.18 6.46 -4.70
CA GLY A 224 -9.04 5.54 -4.71
C GLY A 224 -7.72 6.14 -4.24
N CYS A 225 -7.64 7.45 -4.04
CA CYS A 225 -6.45 8.13 -3.53
C CYS A 225 -6.26 7.93 -2.03
N ILE A 226 -5.05 8.19 -1.56
CA ILE A 226 -4.77 8.41 -0.13
C ILE A 226 -5.00 9.90 0.15
N THR A 227 -6.01 10.24 0.94
CA THR A 227 -6.32 11.64 1.21
C THR A 227 -6.00 11.98 2.65
N VAL A 228 -5.14 12.97 2.85
CA VAL A 228 -4.66 13.39 4.17
C VAL A 228 -5.23 14.75 4.58
N ASP A 229 -5.12 15.09 5.87
CA ASP A 229 -5.55 16.40 6.38
C ASP A 229 -4.73 17.52 5.70
N PRO A 230 -5.39 18.55 5.14
CA PRO A 230 -4.70 19.69 4.53
C PRO A 230 -3.67 20.37 5.46
N ALA A 231 -3.93 20.39 6.77
CA ALA A 231 -3.00 20.98 7.74
C ALA A 231 -1.64 20.25 7.81
N GLU A 232 -1.64 18.94 7.55
CA GLU A 232 -0.46 18.08 7.63
C GLU A 232 0.10 17.69 6.25
N ASN A 233 -0.65 17.93 5.18
CA ASN A 233 -0.37 17.44 3.84
C ASN A 233 1.05 17.77 3.34
N ASN A 234 1.44 19.02 3.40
CA ASN A 234 2.72 19.45 2.85
C ASN A 234 3.92 18.85 3.61
N LYS A 235 3.80 18.71 4.94
CA LYS A 235 4.80 18.03 5.77
C LYS A 235 4.94 16.56 5.36
N ILE A 236 3.82 15.84 5.24
CA ILE A 236 3.81 14.43 4.87
C ILE A 236 4.43 14.23 3.48
N ILE A 237 3.95 14.97 2.47
CA ILE A 237 4.37 14.77 1.08
C ILE A 237 5.84 15.16 0.89
N THR A 238 6.30 16.26 1.48
CA THR A 238 7.72 16.67 1.40
C THR A 238 8.63 15.59 1.98
N ARG A 239 8.23 14.95 3.07
CA ARG A 239 9.01 13.86 3.67
C ARG A 239 8.97 12.57 2.85
N LEU A 240 7.94 12.34 2.09
CA LEU A 240 7.75 11.09 1.33
C LEU A 240 8.18 11.15 -0.13
N GLN A 241 8.58 12.28 -0.68
CA GLN A 241 9.02 12.40 -2.09
C GLN A 241 10.12 11.38 -2.43
N GLY A 242 9.83 10.44 -3.34
CA GLY A 242 10.74 9.35 -3.72
C GLY A 242 10.82 8.18 -2.73
N ALA A 243 10.02 8.22 -1.66
CA ALA A 243 9.99 7.20 -0.60
C ALA A 243 8.91 6.13 -0.85
N LEU A 244 8.94 5.10 0.00
CA LEU A 244 7.91 4.09 0.10
C LEU A 244 6.67 4.61 0.85
N VAL A 245 5.49 4.33 0.31
CA VAL A 245 4.23 4.25 1.06
C VAL A 245 3.72 2.83 1.00
N TYR A 246 3.57 2.19 2.16
CA TYR A 246 3.10 0.82 2.26
C TYR A 246 1.65 0.79 2.76
N VAL A 247 0.73 0.37 1.91
CA VAL A 247 -0.69 0.24 2.26
C VAL A 247 -0.95 -1.18 2.75
N THR A 248 -1.48 -1.30 3.97
CA THR A 248 -1.67 -2.58 4.67
C THR A 248 -3.07 -2.75 5.22
N VAL A 249 -3.40 -3.98 5.63
CA VAL A 249 -4.62 -4.37 6.33
C VAL A 249 -4.18 -4.97 7.68
N GLY A 250 -3.87 -4.10 8.64
CA GLY A 250 -3.26 -4.52 9.90
C GLY A 250 -1.94 -5.24 9.69
N ASP A 251 -1.69 -6.27 10.49
CA ASP A 251 -0.50 -7.12 10.41
C ASP A 251 -0.60 -8.25 9.37
N ALA A 252 -1.75 -8.41 8.74
CA ALA A 252 -1.97 -9.48 7.78
C ALA A 252 -1.03 -9.36 6.56
N PRO A 253 -0.50 -10.47 6.04
CA PRO A 253 0.21 -10.47 4.77
C PRO A 253 -0.71 -10.02 3.63
N ILE A 254 -0.19 -9.18 2.74
CA ILE A 254 -0.97 -8.65 1.60
C ILE A 254 -1.47 -9.77 0.69
N GLU A 255 -0.73 -10.87 0.60
CA GLU A 255 -1.03 -12.05 -0.21
C GLU A 255 -2.41 -12.67 0.09
N GLN A 256 -2.95 -12.44 1.29
CA GLN A 256 -4.29 -12.89 1.68
C GLN A 256 -5.41 -12.14 0.94
N TYR A 257 -5.10 -10.99 0.32
CA TYR A 257 -6.06 -10.12 -0.35
C TYR A 257 -5.86 -10.05 -1.86
N LEU A 258 -4.91 -10.82 -2.38
CA LEU A 258 -4.60 -10.94 -3.81
C LEU A 258 -5.38 -12.12 -4.49
#